data_c8adedfc6ea067d27e2d07c2ca19ff71
#
_entry.id   c8adedfc6ea067d27e2d07c2ca19ff71
#
_cell.length_a   1.000
_cell.length_b   1.000
_cell.length_c   1.000
_cell.angle_alpha   90.00
_cell.angle_beta   90.00
_cell.angle_gamma   90.00
#
_symmetry.space_group_name_H-M   'P 1'
#
loop_
_entity.id
_entity.type
_entity.pdbx_description
1 polymer ?
#
loop_
_entity_poly.entity_id
_entity_poly.type
_entity_poly.pdbx_seq_one_letter_code
_entity_poly.pdbx_strand_id
1 'polypeptide(L)'
;DITKEKQFNESILGSIATGVITLDPLGEVDSINTAGLSILKTDKENIIGNHYMYLFEKDEEIIELITLSELENKTKSEINRPFCTVSLETIINFSVSPRVDPEGKKQGLVLTIEDISDISKVKNTFKRYVSKQVVDELLDNEAKLNLGGEERKVTVLFTDIRGFTSMSEKMKPEIVV
;
A
#
# COMPACT_ATOMS: atom_id res chain seq x y z
N ASP A 1 -33.70 -5.50 -12.14
CA ASP A 1 -34.04 -4.64 -11.01
C ASP A 1 -32.79 -3.81 -10.62
N ILE A 2 -32.63 -2.68 -11.33
CA ILE A 2 -31.43 -1.79 -11.28
C ILE A 2 -31.11 -1.35 -9.83
N THR A 3 -32.12 -1.19 -8.99
CA THR A 3 -31.96 -0.75 -7.61
C THR A 3 -31.27 -1.80 -6.73
N LYS A 4 -31.60 -3.07 -6.92
CA LYS A 4 -30.99 -4.18 -6.17
C LYS A 4 -29.55 -4.43 -6.61
N GLU A 5 -29.28 -4.32 -7.88
CA GLU A 5 -27.93 -4.46 -8.44
C GLU A 5 -27.02 -3.32 -7.97
N LYS A 6 -27.53 -2.08 -7.95
CA LYS A 6 -26.81 -0.93 -7.40
C LYS A 6 -26.50 -1.11 -5.91
N GLN A 7 -27.50 -1.50 -5.11
CA GLN A 7 -27.31 -1.76 -3.68
C GLN A 7 -26.31 -2.90 -3.42
N PHE A 8 -26.34 -3.96 -4.22
CA PHE A 8 -25.38 -5.06 -4.12
C PHE A 8 -23.95 -4.59 -4.42
N ASN A 9 -23.77 -3.83 -5.51
CA ASN A 9 -22.45 -3.28 -5.86
C ASN A 9 -21.92 -2.30 -4.80
N GLU A 10 -22.79 -1.44 -4.26
CA GLU A 10 -22.42 -0.53 -3.16
C GLU A 10 -22.04 -1.30 -1.89
N SER A 11 -22.75 -2.39 -1.57
CA SER A 11 -22.45 -3.25 -0.43
C SER A 11 -21.08 -3.96 -0.59
N ILE A 12 -20.79 -4.48 -1.80
CA ILE A 12 -19.48 -5.09 -2.09
C ILE A 12 -18.38 -4.04 -1.95
N LEU A 13 -18.50 -2.90 -2.62
CA LEU A 13 -17.50 -1.84 -2.56
C LEU A 13 -17.29 -1.28 -1.15
N GLY A 14 -18.35 -1.27 -0.33
CA GLY A 14 -18.29 -0.87 1.08
C GLY A 14 -17.59 -1.88 2.00
N SER A 15 -17.55 -3.15 1.62
CA SER A 15 -16.90 -4.23 2.41
C SER A 15 -15.41 -4.43 2.08
N ILE A 16 -14.92 -3.84 0.99
CA ILE A 16 -13.53 -3.94 0.57
C ILE A 16 -12.67 -2.94 1.34
N ALA A 17 -11.57 -3.40 1.94
CA ALA A 17 -10.62 -2.55 2.66
C ALA A 17 -9.79 -1.65 1.72
N THR A 18 -9.71 -1.98 0.45
CA THR A 18 -9.04 -1.18 -0.58
C THR A 18 -9.93 0.00 -0.99
N GLY A 19 -9.37 1.21 -0.98
CA GLY A 19 -10.01 2.39 -1.54
C GLY A 19 -10.13 2.26 -3.05
N VAL A 20 -11.34 2.45 -3.56
CA VAL A 20 -11.64 2.44 -4.99
C VAL A 20 -12.21 3.80 -5.36
N ILE A 21 -11.58 4.45 -6.34
CA ILE A 21 -11.97 5.77 -6.86
C ILE A 21 -12.15 5.62 -8.37
N THR A 22 -13.27 6.10 -8.89
CA THR A 22 -13.49 6.14 -10.34
C THR A 22 -13.42 7.57 -10.83
N LEU A 23 -12.74 7.75 -11.95
CA LEU A 23 -12.69 9.02 -12.67
C LEU A 23 -13.49 8.89 -13.97
N ASP A 24 -14.13 9.98 -14.33
CA ASP A 24 -14.74 10.12 -15.65
C ASP A 24 -13.70 10.40 -16.76
N PRO A 25 -14.11 10.51 -18.04
CA PRO A 25 -13.17 10.81 -19.14
C PRO A 25 -12.51 12.20 -19.06
N LEU A 26 -13.00 13.10 -18.20
CA LEU A 26 -12.43 14.43 -17.98
C LEU A 26 -11.46 14.45 -16.78
N GLY A 27 -11.31 13.32 -16.07
CA GLY A 27 -10.48 13.22 -14.87
C GLY A 27 -11.15 13.69 -13.59
N GLU A 28 -12.47 13.92 -13.62
CA GLU A 28 -13.25 14.26 -12.43
C GLU A 28 -13.65 12.98 -11.67
N VAL A 29 -13.68 13.08 -10.34
CA VAL A 29 -14.08 11.95 -9.49
C VAL A 29 -15.57 11.68 -9.61
N ASP A 30 -15.90 10.54 -10.18
CA ASP A 30 -17.25 10.03 -10.39
C ASP A 30 -17.78 9.28 -9.16
N SER A 31 -16.94 8.43 -8.55
CA SER A 31 -17.29 7.75 -7.31
C SER A 31 -16.06 7.43 -6.45
N ILE A 32 -16.31 7.20 -5.16
CA ILE A 32 -15.32 6.75 -4.18
C ILE A 32 -16.02 5.89 -3.13
N ASN A 33 -15.39 4.79 -2.73
CA ASN A 33 -15.92 3.93 -1.67
C ASN A 33 -15.49 4.42 -0.27
N THR A 34 -16.07 3.83 0.77
CA THR A 34 -15.80 4.21 2.18
C THR A 34 -14.33 4.04 2.56
N ALA A 35 -13.66 2.98 2.07
CA ALA A 35 -12.25 2.76 2.33
C ALA A 35 -11.38 3.87 1.73
N GLY A 36 -11.68 4.31 0.50
CA GLY A 36 -10.98 5.43 -0.14
C GLY A 36 -11.12 6.73 0.64
N LEU A 37 -12.32 7.06 1.12
CA LEU A 37 -12.54 8.23 1.98
C LEU A 37 -11.73 8.14 3.28
N SER A 38 -11.70 6.96 3.89
CA SER A 38 -10.96 6.72 5.14
C SER A 38 -9.44 6.86 4.95
N ILE A 39 -8.88 6.34 3.84
CA ILE A 39 -7.44 6.42 3.54
C ILE A 39 -7.05 7.87 3.21
N LEU A 40 -7.84 8.56 2.41
CA LEU A 40 -7.59 9.95 2.03
C LEU A 40 -7.92 10.96 3.14
N LYS A 41 -8.56 10.52 4.24
CA LYS A 41 -8.97 11.37 5.37
C LYS A 41 -9.84 12.56 4.94
N THR A 42 -10.87 12.30 4.15
CA THR A 42 -11.72 13.30 3.56
C THR A 42 -13.17 12.81 3.45
N ASP A 43 -14.08 13.72 3.15
CA ASP A 43 -15.51 13.44 2.98
C ASP A 43 -15.88 13.41 1.50
N LYS A 44 -16.94 12.65 1.18
CA LYS A 44 -17.41 12.45 -0.18
C LYS A 44 -17.78 13.76 -0.89
N GLU A 45 -18.37 14.69 -0.16
CA GLU A 45 -18.81 16.00 -0.66
C GLU A 45 -17.64 16.88 -1.12
N ASN A 46 -16.45 16.65 -0.56
CA ASN A 46 -15.24 17.39 -0.91
C ASN A 46 -14.48 16.81 -2.10
N ILE A 47 -14.88 15.62 -2.59
CA ILE A 47 -14.13 14.89 -3.62
C ILE A 47 -14.91 14.74 -4.91
N ILE A 48 -16.19 14.36 -4.83
CA ILE A 48 -17.00 14.09 -6.02
C ILE A 48 -17.09 15.34 -6.91
N GLY A 49 -16.83 15.17 -8.20
CA GLY A 49 -16.84 16.23 -9.20
C GLY A 49 -15.56 17.08 -9.22
N ASN A 50 -14.59 16.83 -8.32
CA ASN A 50 -13.29 17.49 -8.40
C ASN A 50 -12.33 16.69 -9.29
N HIS A 51 -11.47 17.39 -10.01
CA HIS A 51 -10.45 16.77 -10.84
C HIS A 51 -9.38 16.09 -9.96
N TYR A 52 -8.85 14.94 -10.38
CA TYR A 52 -7.87 14.16 -9.62
C TYR A 52 -6.61 14.95 -9.23
N MET A 53 -6.22 15.95 -10.02
CA MET A 53 -5.09 16.82 -9.68
C MET A 53 -5.30 17.59 -8.37
N TYR A 54 -6.54 17.93 -8.04
CA TYR A 54 -6.87 18.53 -6.74
C TYR A 54 -6.72 17.53 -5.60
N LEU A 55 -7.14 16.30 -5.85
CA LEU A 55 -7.12 15.24 -4.86
C LEU A 55 -5.68 14.88 -4.46
N PHE A 56 -4.78 14.90 -5.43
CA PHE A 56 -3.38 14.52 -5.26
C PHE A 56 -2.42 15.71 -5.47
N GLU A 57 -2.85 16.94 -5.22
CA GLU A 57 -2.05 18.17 -5.46
C GLU A 57 -0.66 18.17 -4.81
N LYS A 58 -0.50 17.41 -3.71
CA LYS A 58 0.76 17.28 -2.95
C LYS A 58 1.60 16.07 -3.36
N ASP A 59 1.16 15.32 -4.35
CA ASP A 59 1.80 14.08 -4.78
C ASP A 59 1.93 14.01 -6.32
N GLU A 60 2.97 14.68 -6.82
CA GLU A 60 3.24 14.78 -8.26
C GLU A 60 3.45 13.41 -8.91
N GLU A 61 4.01 12.43 -8.18
CA GLU A 61 4.25 11.08 -8.71
C GLU A 61 2.94 10.33 -8.97
N ILE A 62 1.95 10.46 -8.09
CA ILE A 62 0.59 9.90 -8.35
C ILE A 62 -0.04 10.57 -9.57
N ILE A 63 0.07 11.89 -9.69
CA ILE A 63 -0.45 12.63 -10.84
C ILE A 63 0.21 12.13 -12.13
N GLU A 64 1.52 11.92 -12.12
CA GLU A 64 2.26 11.38 -13.26
C GLU A 64 1.80 9.96 -13.61
N LEU A 65 1.63 9.06 -12.63
CA LEU A 65 1.13 7.71 -12.86
C LEU A 65 -0.26 7.70 -13.50
N ILE A 66 -1.16 8.56 -13.03
CA ILE A 66 -2.51 8.70 -13.59
C ILE A 66 -2.43 9.19 -15.04
N THR A 67 -1.64 10.23 -15.28
CA THR A 67 -1.44 10.80 -16.61
C THR A 67 -0.85 9.78 -17.59
N LEU A 68 0.17 9.04 -17.17
CA LEU A 68 0.80 7.99 -17.98
C LEU A 68 -0.17 6.84 -18.27
N SER A 69 -0.98 6.43 -17.30
CA SER A 69 -2.00 5.40 -17.52
C SER A 69 -3.04 5.83 -18.55
N GLU A 70 -3.45 7.09 -18.50
CA GLU A 70 -4.39 7.66 -19.45
C GLU A 70 -3.82 7.72 -20.87
N LEU A 71 -2.58 8.23 -21.01
CA LEU A 71 -1.91 8.38 -22.30
C LEU A 71 -1.60 7.03 -22.96
N GLU A 72 -1.05 6.09 -22.21
CA GLU A 72 -0.66 4.78 -22.73
C GLU A 72 -1.81 3.77 -22.80
N ASN A 73 -2.95 4.10 -22.18
CA ASN A 73 -4.08 3.19 -22.03
C ASN A 73 -3.69 1.85 -21.39
N LYS A 74 -2.86 1.91 -20.34
CA LYS A 74 -2.33 0.75 -19.61
C LYS A 74 -2.44 0.95 -18.12
N THR A 75 -2.61 -0.14 -17.40
CA THR A 75 -2.50 -0.13 -15.94
C THR A 75 -1.09 0.27 -15.51
N LYS A 76 -1.03 1.20 -14.56
CA LYS A 76 0.18 1.59 -13.85
C LYS A 76 0.00 1.32 -12.38
N SER A 77 1.06 0.92 -11.70
CA SER A 77 1.01 0.67 -10.26
C SER A 77 2.32 0.98 -9.60
N GLU A 78 2.23 1.38 -8.34
CA GLU A 78 3.35 1.57 -7.45
C GLU A 78 3.03 0.92 -6.12
N ILE A 79 3.96 0.14 -5.61
CA ILE A 79 3.78 -0.63 -4.39
C ILE A 79 4.70 -0.11 -3.29
N ASN A 80 4.23 -0.19 -2.04
CA ASN A 80 5.02 0.13 -0.85
C ASN A 80 5.59 1.56 -0.86
N ARG A 81 4.79 2.52 -1.36
CA ARG A 81 5.19 3.93 -1.44
C ARG A 81 4.73 4.73 -0.21
N PRO A 82 5.52 5.70 0.26
CA PRO A 82 5.05 6.69 1.21
C PRO A 82 3.96 7.57 0.61
N PHE A 83 2.92 7.86 1.39
CA PHE A 83 1.84 8.76 1.00
C PHE A 83 1.49 9.66 2.18
N CYS A 84 1.56 10.97 1.98
CA CYS A 84 1.26 11.95 3.00
C CYS A 84 -0.16 12.48 2.84
N THR A 85 -1.02 12.15 3.79
CA THR A 85 -2.29 12.88 3.99
C THR A 85 -2.06 14.11 4.86
N VAL A 86 -3.11 14.93 5.08
CA VAL A 86 -3.02 16.16 5.88
C VAL A 86 -2.47 15.94 7.28
N SER A 87 -2.53 14.73 7.83
CA SER A 87 -2.22 14.44 9.24
C SER A 87 -1.37 13.20 9.50
N LEU A 88 -1.06 12.38 8.50
CA LEU A 88 -0.34 11.11 8.71
C LEU A 88 0.46 10.72 7.47
N GLU A 89 1.67 10.23 7.71
CA GLU A 89 2.45 9.51 6.72
C GLU A 89 2.01 8.04 6.74
N THR A 90 1.48 7.55 5.62
CA THR A 90 1.04 6.17 5.43
C THR A 90 1.86 5.50 4.35
N ILE A 91 1.90 4.19 4.34
CA ILE A 91 2.50 3.41 3.25
C ILE A 91 1.37 2.75 2.47
N ILE A 92 1.34 3.02 1.17
CA ILE A 92 0.27 2.55 0.31
C ILE A 92 0.78 1.72 -0.87
N ASN A 93 -0.11 0.84 -1.35
CA ASN A 93 -0.08 0.36 -2.72
C ASN A 93 -1.06 1.21 -3.52
N PHE A 94 -0.64 1.71 -4.66
CA PHE A 94 -1.46 2.50 -5.57
C PHE A 94 -1.48 1.88 -6.95
N SER A 95 -2.66 1.82 -7.57
CA SER A 95 -2.79 1.38 -8.96
C SER A 95 -3.83 2.21 -9.67
N VAL A 96 -3.61 2.45 -10.93
CA VAL A 96 -4.55 3.12 -11.84
C VAL A 96 -4.71 2.30 -13.10
N SER A 97 -5.96 2.07 -13.50
CA SER A 97 -6.32 1.26 -14.68
C SER A 97 -7.34 2.00 -15.54
N PRO A 98 -7.19 1.96 -16.87
CA PRO A 98 -8.22 2.47 -17.78
C PRO A 98 -9.53 1.69 -17.62
N ARG A 99 -10.65 2.43 -17.57
CA ARG A 99 -12.01 1.88 -17.62
C ARG A 99 -12.51 1.99 -19.04
N VAL A 100 -12.88 0.85 -19.61
CA VAL A 100 -13.43 0.77 -20.97
C VAL A 100 -14.78 0.08 -20.94
N ASP A 101 -15.67 0.46 -21.84
CA ASP A 101 -16.92 -0.27 -22.04
C ASP A 101 -16.69 -1.56 -22.86
N PRO A 102 -17.74 -2.41 -23.04
CA PRO A 102 -17.63 -3.63 -23.83
C PRO A 102 -17.25 -3.40 -25.30
N GLU A 103 -17.48 -2.21 -25.82
CA GLU A 103 -17.11 -1.78 -27.18
C GLU A 103 -15.66 -1.24 -27.25
N GLY A 104 -14.95 -1.18 -26.12
CA GLY A 104 -13.56 -0.70 -26.02
C GLY A 104 -13.40 0.83 -25.96
N LYS A 105 -14.51 1.57 -25.76
CA LYS A 105 -14.48 3.03 -25.63
C LYS A 105 -14.06 3.40 -24.20
N LYS A 106 -13.18 4.39 -24.08
CA LYS A 106 -12.76 4.92 -22.78
C LYS A 106 -13.91 5.51 -21.99
N GLN A 107 -14.06 5.07 -20.74
CA GLN A 107 -15.06 5.51 -19.77
C GLN A 107 -14.43 6.21 -18.56
N GLY A 108 -13.11 6.50 -18.62
CA GLY A 108 -12.33 7.09 -17.57
C GLY A 108 -11.29 6.15 -16.97
N LEU A 109 -11.01 6.30 -15.69
CA LEU A 109 -10.00 5.53 -14.98
C LEU A 109 -10.58 4.94 -13.68
N VAL A 110 -9.98 3.86 -13.22
CA VAL A 110 -10.21 3.30 -11.88
C VAL A 110 -8.89 3.36 -11.12
N LEU A 111 -8.90 4.02 -9.97
CA LEU A 111 -7.78 4.08 -9.05
C LEU A 111 -8.06 3.16 -7.87
N THR A 112 -7.06 2.42 -7.45
CA THR A 112 -7.09 1.66 -6.20
C THR A 112 -5.99 2.13 -5.28
N ILE A 113 -6.32 2.28 -4.00
CA ILE A 113 -5.41 2.69 -2.95
C ILE A 113 -5.58 1.77 -1.74
N GLU A 114 -4.51 1.16 -1.29
CA GLU A 114 -4.50 0.24 -0.17
C GLU A 114 -3.51 0.73 0.88
N ASP A 115 -3.98 0.93 2.11
CA ASP A 115 -3.10 1.26 3.24
C ASP A 115 -2.46 -0.03 3.77
N ILE A 116 -1.14 -0.13 3.61
CA ILE A 116 -0.33 -1.25 4.06
C ILE A 116 0.59 -0.88 5.23
N SER A 117 0.31 0.23 5.93
CA SER A 117 1.18 0.76 6.99
C SER A 117 1.42 -0.27 8.10
N ASP A 118 0.40 -0.99 8.53
CA ASP A 118 0.54 -1.98 9.61
C ASP A 118 1.35 -3.20 9.16
N ILE A 119 1.14 -3.68 7.94
CA ILE A 119 1.93 -4.77 7.35
C ILE A 119 3.39 -4.33 7.22
N SER A 120 3.64 -3.11 6.76
CA SER A 120 4.98 -2.56 6.62
C SER A 120 5.69 -2.38 7.96
N LYS A 121 4.99 -1.96 9.01
CA LYS A 121 5.52 -1.88 10.39
C LYS A 121 5.94 -3.25 10.91
N VAL A 122 5.08 -4.27 10.76
CA VAL A 122 5.37 -5.65 11.16
C VAL A 122 6.60 -6.16 10.39
N LYS A 123 6.63 -6.01 9.07
CA LYS A 123 7.75 -6.41 8.21
C LYS A 123 9.06 -5.72 8.62
N ASN A 124 9.03 -4.42 8.89
CA ASN A 124 10.21 -3.66 9.29
C ASN A 124 10.68 -4.03 10.70
N THR A 125 9.77 -4.30 11.62
CA THR A 125 10.09 -4.80 12.96
C THR A 125 10.75 -6.17 12.86
N PHE A 126 10.18 -7.08 12.07
CA PHE A 126 10.73 -8.42 11.86
C PHE A 126 12.15 -8.40 11.27
N LYS A 127 12.41 -7.49 10.29
CA LYS A 127 13.75 -7.29 9.71
C LYS A 127 14.82 -6.86 10.71
N ARG A 128 14.45 -6.27 11.84
CA ARG A 128 15.42 -5.91 12.90
C ARG A 128 15.92 -7.11 13.70
N TYR A 129 15.09 -8.15 13.83
CA TYR A 129 15.39 -9.34 14.62
C TYR A 129 15.84 -10.54 13.78
N VAL A 130 15.60 -10.51 12.49
CA VAL A 130 15.91 -11.61 11.56
C VAL A 130 16.79 -11.06 10.43
N SER A 131 17.81 -11.82 10.05
CA SER A 131 18.68 -11.40 8.94
C SER A 131 17.88 -11.21 7.65
N LYS A 132 18.28 -10.20 6.85
CA LYS A 132 17.61 -9.89 5.57
C LYS A 132 17.46 -11.13 4.69
N GLN A 133 18.50 -11.98 4.63
CA GLN A 133 18.51 -13.21 3.84
C GLN A 133 17.38 -14.17 4.24
N VAL A 134 17.13 -14.34 5.54
CA VAL A 134 16.06 -15.20 6.04
C VAL A 134 14.69 -14.60 5.75
N VAL A 135 14.55 -13.27 5.87
CA VAL A 135 13.29 -12.58 5.54
C VAL A 135 12.95 -12.71 4.05
N ASP A 136 13.94 -12.49 3.18
CA ASP A 136 13.76 -12.58 1.73
C ASP A 136 13.47 -14.06 1.32
N GLU A 137 14.15 -15.03 1.93
CA GLU A 137 13.90 -16.47 1.68
C GLU A 137 12.50 -16.94 2.11
N LEU A 138 11.96 -16.35 3.20
CA LEU A 138 10.60 -16.65 3.67
C LEU A 138 9.51 -15.97 2.83
N LEU A 139 9.78 -14.78 2.28
CA LEU A 139 8.83 -14.03 1.45
C LEU A 139 8.78 -14.55 0.00
N ASP A 140 9.92 -15.02 -0.53
CA ASP A 140 10.02 -15.50 -1.91
C ASP A 140 9.59 -16.97 -2.07
N ASN A 141 9.45 -17.74 -0.99
CA ASN A 141 9.15 -19.17 -1.03
C ASN A 141 8.08 -19.57 -0.01
N GLU A 142 6.81 -19.35 -0.36
CA GLU A 142 5.66 -19.83 0.42
C GLU A 142 5.70 -21.36 0.68
N ALA A 143 6.30 -22.13 -0.23
CA ALA A 143 6.46 -23.57 -0.09
C ALA A 143 7.44 -23.97 1.04
N LYS A 144 8.34 -23.09 1.46
CA LYS A 144 9.28 -23.32 2.57
C LYS A 144 8.73 -22.99 3.95
N LEU A 145 7.54 -22.40 4.04
CA LEU A 145 6.79 -22.19 5.28
C LEU A 145 6.20 -23.51 5.85
N ASN A 146 6.33 -24.62 5.14
CA ASN A 146 5.96 -25.91 5.69
C ASN A 146 6.83 -26.22 6.90
N LEU A 147 6.15 -26.54 8.02
CA LEU A 147 6.75 -26.99 9.28
C LEU A 147 7.50 -28.33 9.06
N GLY A 148 8.67 -28.25 8.48
CA GLY A 148 9.58 -29.36 8.27
C GLY A 148 11.01 -28.93 8.53
N GLY A 149 11.77 -29.71 9.29
CA GLY A 149 13.20 -29.49 9.45
C GLY A 149 13.93 -29.94 8.17
N GLU A 150 14.97 -29.17 7.79
CA GLU A 150 15.91 -29.55 6.73
C GLU A 150 17.27 -29.80 7.34
N GLU A 151 17.88 -30.94 6.99
CA GLU A 151 19.24 -31.24 7.45
C GLU A 151 20.24 -30.39 6.63
N ARG A 152 20.95 -29.48 7.30
CA ARG A 152 21.98 -28.62 6.68
C ARG A 152 23.27 -28.66 7.48
N LYS A 153 24.39 -28.65 6.78
CA LYS A 153 25.70 -28.46 7.40
C LYS A 153 25.88 -26.97 7.68
N VAL A 154 25.98 -26.62 8.96
CA VAL A 154 26.10 -25.23 9.41
C VAL A 154 27.39 -25.03 10.19
N THR A 155 27.94 -23.82 10.12
CA THR A 155 28.99 -23.36 11.01
C THR A 155 28.37 -22.39 12.01
N VAL A 156 28.52 -22.69 13.30
CA VAL A 156 28.02 -21.82 14.39
C VAL A 156 29.21 -21.03 14.95
N LEU A 157 29.07 -19.71 14.94
CA LEU A 157 30.06 -18.79 15.51
C LEU A 157 29.45 -18.10 16.74
N PHE A 158 30.12 -18.22 17.86
CA PHE A 158 29.80 -17.48 19.07
C PHE A 158 30.81 -16.35 19.26
N THR A 159 30.33 -15.13 19.41
CA THR A 159 31.13 -13.93 19.68
C THR A 159 30.54 -13.20 20.87
N ASP A 160 31.40 -12.55 21.64
CA ASP A 160 31.02 -11.75 22.80
C ASP A 160 31.87 -10.48 22.87
N ILE A 161 31.32 -9.42 23.47
CA ILE A 161 32.00 -8.15 23.65
C ILE A 161 32.74 -8.18 25.00
N ARG A 162 34.06 -8.18 24.96
CA ARG A 162 34.87 -8.17 26.19
C ARG A 162 34.56 -6.91 27.01
N GLY A 163 34.21 -7.11 28.28
CA GLY A 163 33.94 -6.02 29.21
C GLY A 163 32.60 -5.32 29.01
N PHE A 164 31.65 -5.94 28.29
CA PHE A 164 30.31 -5.38 28.01
C PHE A 164 29.60 -4.94 29.29
N THR A 165 29.62 -5.74 30.36
CA THR A 165 28.99 -5.41 31.64
C THR A 165 29.52 -4.10 32.21
N SER A 166 30.84 -3.96 32.28
CA SER A 166 31.47 -2.74 32.82
C SER A 166 31.29 -1.52 31.91
N MET A 167 31.08 -1.73 30.63
CA MET A 167 30.80 -0.67 29.67
C MET A 167 29.35 -0.23 29.79
N SER A 168 28.40 -1.17 29.81
CA SER A 168 26.97 -0.91 29.86
C SER A 168 26.51 -0.25 31.16
N GLU A 169 27.15 -0.56 32.30
CA GLU A 169 26.87 0.10 33.58
C GLU A 169 27.16 1.61 33.57
N LYS A 170 28.02 2.08 32.67
CA LYS A 170 28.42 3.49 32.53
C LYS A 170 27.67 4.23 31.43
N MET A 171 26.86 3.55 30.66
CA MET A 171 26.14 4.11 29.51
C MET A 171 24.67 4.23 29.82
N LYS A 172 24.00 5.19 29.14
CA LYS A 172 22.54 5.27 29.18
C LYS A 172 21.94 4.10 28.40
N PRO A 173 20.78 3.55 28.83
CA PRO A 173 20.15 2.41 28.17
C PRO A 173 19.94 2.59 26.67
N GLU A 174 19.62 3.82 26.22
CA GLU A 174 19.40 4.17 24.83
C GLU A 174 20.65 4.08 23.94
N ILE A 175 21.84 3.98 24.55
CA ILE A 175 23.15 3.88 23.85
C ILE A 175 23.63 2.43 23.81
N VAL A 176 23.12 1.58 24.69
CA VAL A 176 23.50 0.17 24.81
C VAL A 176 22.73 -0.74 23.87
N VAL A 177 21.57 -0.32 23.41
CA VAL A 177 20.70 -0.99 22.43
C VAL A 177 20.93 -0.40 21.02
#